data_5e72ac1819857a3382097b6c60fc2ba1
#
_entry.id   5e72ac1819857a3382097b6c60fc2ba1
#
_cell.length_a   1.000
_cell.length_b   1.000
_cell.length_c   1.000
_cell.angle_alpha   90.00
_cell.angle_beta   90.00
_cell.angle_gamma   90.00
#
_symmetry.space_group_name_H-M   'P 1'
#
loop_
_entity.id
_entity.type
_entity.pdbx_description
1 polymer ?
#
loop_
_entity_poly.entity_id
_entity_poly.type
_entity_poly.pdbx_seq_one_letter_code
_entity_poly.pdbx_strand_id
1 'polypeptide(L)'
;MSDLDLLTQSLARNVKHWRAVRGFTLDVLAVRAGVSRGMLIQIEQARTNPSIGTVVKIGDALGVSVTTLLDYERGPKVRVVPAERAVRLWHTEAGSYNRLLAGTEAPGPLEMWDWRLMPGDRSPSEPHPGGTVELVHVTAGELTLTVDGEEYRVPAGASASFEANIPHVYANTGDVPMEMVMAVSVPPVQ
;
A
#
# COMPACT_ATOMS: atom_id res chain seq x y z
N MET A 1 4.21 -22.25 27.02
CA MET A 1 4.84 -20.96 26.68
C MET A 1 3.93 -19.91 27.28
N SER A 2 4.42 -19.06 28.16
CA SER A 2 3.61 -18.02 28.78
C SER A 2 3.30 -16.87 27.79
N ASP A 3 2.28 -16.06 28.08
CA ASP A 3 1.97 -14.88 27.25
C ASP A 3 3.15 -13.92 27.21
N LEU A 4 3.93 -13.83 28.30
CA LEU A 4 5.14 -13.02 28.36
C LEU A 4 6.23 -13.55 27.42
N ASP A 5 6.39 -14.88 27.29
CA ASP A 5 7.35 -15.48 26.36
C ASP A 5 6.93 -15.16 24.90
N LEU A 6 5.63 -15.22 24.60
CA LEU A 6 5.08 -14.90 23.28
C LEU A 6 5.34 -13.42 22.92
N LEU A 7 5.07 -12.51 23.85
CA LEU A 7 5.31 -11.07 23.66
C LEU A 7 6.81 -10.78 23.47
N THR A 8 7.69 -11.39 24.26
CA THR A 8 9.14 -11.20 24.18
C THR A 8 9.68 -11.69 22.82
N GLN A 9 9.23 -12.84 22.34
CA GLN A 9 9.61 -13.39 21.04
C GLN A 9 9.07 -12.53 19.88
N SER A 10 7.87 -12.00 20.02
CA SER A 10 7.27 -11.13 19.01
C SER A 10 7.99 -9.80 18.91
N LEU A 11 8.28 -9.19 20.03
CA LEU A 11 9.09 -7.97 20.10
C LEU A 11 10.44 -8.19 19.40
N ALA A 12 11.15 -9.28 19.73
CA ALA A 12 12.45 -9.61 19.15
C ALA A 12 12.37 -9.71 17.61
N ARG A 13 11.40 -10.46 17.12
CA ARG A 13 11.17 -10.65 15.68
C ARG A 13 10.81 -9.36 14.99
N ASN A 14 9.89 -8.58 15.57
CA ASN A 14 9.37 -7.37 14.94
C ASN A 14 10.40 -6.24 14.95
N VAL A 15 11.17 -6.05 16.02
CA VAL A 15 12.28 -5.09 16.04
C VAL A 15 13.32 -5.42 14.98
N LYS A 16 13.74 -6.70 14.88
CA LYS A 16 14.67 -7.15 13.84
C LYS A 16 14.14 -6.95 12.43
N HIS A 17 12.86 -7.26 12.22
CA HIS A 17 12.18 -7.09 10.93
C HIS A 17 12.16 -5.61 10.52
N TRP A 18 11.63 -4.73 11.36
CA TRP A 18 11.52 -3.31 11.03
C TRP A 18 12.86 -2.63 10.90
N ARG A 19 13.86 -3.02 11.70
CA ARG A 19 15.24 -2.55 11.52
C ARG A 19 15.78 -2.91 10.13
N ALA A 20 15.55 -4.15 9.68
CA ALA A 20 15.97 -4.59 8.35
C ALA A 20 15.22 -3.86 7.23
N VAL A 21 13.91 -3.66 7.36
CA VAL A 21 13.07 -2.90 6.40
C VAL A 21 13.56 -1.46 6.26
N ARG A 22 14.01 -0.83 7.37
CA ARG A 22 14.58 0.53 7.35
C ARG A 22 16.04 0.58 6.90
N GLY A 23 16.69 -0.56 6.63
CA GLY A 23 18.10 -0.62 6.29
C GLY A 23 19.04 -0.22 7.43
N PHE A 24 18.58 -0.23 8.69
CA PHE A 24 19.39 0.21 9.83
C PHE A 24 20.29 -0.91 10.32
N THR A 25 21.57 -0.54 10.62
CA THR A 25 22.43 -1.39 11.44
C THR A 25 21.98 -1.33 12.91
N LEU A 26 22.48 -2.25 13.74
CA LEU A 26 22.24 -2.20 15.18
C LEU A 26 22.75 -0.90 15.80
N ASP A 27 23.88 -0.38 15.33
CA ASP A 27 24.46 0.86 15.83
C ASP A 27 23.59 2.08 15.47
N VAL A 28 23.09 2.14 14.23
CA VAL A 28 22.17 3.21 13.79
C VAL A 28 20.89 3.21 14.62
N LEU A 29 20.27 2.05 14.81
CA LEU A 29 19.05 1.96 15.61
C LEU A 29 19.32 2.30 17.08
N ALA A 30 20.45 1.86 17.65
CA ALA A 30 20.83 2.15 19.02
C ALA A 30 20.93 3.67 19.29
N VAL A 31 21.61 4.38 18.39
CA VAL A 31 21.74 5.84 18.45
C VAL A 31 20.38 6.53 18.32
N ARG A 32 19.55 6.14 17.33
CA ARG A 32 18.24 6.74 17.09
C ARG A 32 17.26 6.52 18.24
N ALA A 33 17.27 5.32 18.83
CA ALA A 33 16.40 4.97 19.94
C ALA A 33 16.92 5.43 21.31
N GLY A 34 18.17 5.93 21.39
CA GLY A 34 18.80 6.29 22.66
C GLY A 34 18.94 5.10 23.60
N VAL A 35 19.29 3.91 23.07
CA VAL A 35 19.53 2.68 23.82
C VAL A 35 20.92 2.12 23.51
N SER A 36 21.45 1.24 24.36
CA SER A 36 22.73 0.62 24.03
C SER A 36 22.59 -0.44 22.94
N ARG A 37 23.65 -0.59 22.13
CA ARG A 37 23.74 -1.67 21.13
C ARG A 37 23.57 -3.05 21.76
N GLY A 38 24.17 -3.26 22.94
CA GLY A 38 24.04 -4.51 23.70
C GLY A 38 22.59 -4.83 24.08
N MET A 39 21.82 -3.81 24.48
CA MET A 39 20.39 -3.96 24.77
C MET A 39 19.60 -4.38 23.53
N LEU A 40 19.84 -3.76 22.37
CA LEU A 40 19.17 -4.16 21.12
C LEU A 40 19.50 -5.59 20.74
N ILE A 41 20.75 -6.04 20.88
CA ILE A 41 21.15 -7.42 20.64
C ILE A 41 20.33 -8.38 21.53
N GLN A 42 20.24 -8.06 22.83
CA GLN A 42 19.47 -8.86 23.77
C GLN A 42 17.98 -8.90 23.46
N ILE A 43 17.42 -7.76 23.03
CA ILE A 43 16.02 -7.67 22.60
C ILE A 43 15.80 -8.52 21.33
N GLU A 44 16.60 -8.36 20.28
CA GLU A 44 16.47 -9.12 19.02
C GLU A 44 16.72 -10.63 19.19
N GLN A 45 17.38 -11.03 20.27
CA GLN A 45 17.58 -12.44 20.63
C GLN A 45 16.54 -12.97 21.61
N ALA A 46 15.52 -12.18 21.98
CA ALA A 46 14.50 -12.52 22.99
C ALA A 46 15.12 -12.91 24.36
N ARG A 47 16.27 -12.32 24.73
CA ARG A 47 17.01 -12.61 25.97
C ARG A 47 16.75 -11.63 27.10
N THR A 48 15.92 -10.64 26.86
CA THR A 48 15.57 -9.62 27.87
C THR A 48 14.12 -9.16 27.67
N ASN A 49 13.53 -8.69 28.74
CA ASN A 49 12.22 -8.02 28.74
C ASN A 49 12.45 -6.52 28.96
N PRO A 50 12.48 -5.71 27.91
CA PRO A 50 12.72 -4.28 28.02
C PRO A 50 11.52 -3.57 28.69
N SER A 51 11.79 -2.43 29.32
CA SER A 51 10.72 -1.58 29.82
C SER A 51 9.85 -1.05 28.69
N ILE A 52 8.58 -0.73 28.97
CA ILE A 52 7.66 -0.08 28.01
C ILE A 52 8.30 1.18 27.42
N GLY A 53 8.96 2.00 28.23
CA GLY A 53 9.66 3.19 27.76
C GLY A 53 10.77 2.88 26.75
N THR A 54 11.45 1.76 26.89
CA THR A 54 12.43 1.28 25.90
C THR A 54 11.76 0.86 24.60
N VAL A 55 10.62 0.14 24.68
CA VAL A 55 9.84 -0.29 23.49
C VAL A 55 9.31 0.93 22.73
N VAL A 56 8.79 1.94 23.45
CA VAL A 56 8.34 3.22 22.83
C VAL A 56 9.48 3.87 22.05
N LYS A 57 10.66 4.06 22.67
CA LYS A 57 11.83 4.68 22.02
C LYS A 57 12.26 3.92 20.75
N ILE A 58 12.21 2.60 20.80
CA ILE A 58 12.52 1.76 19.62
C ILE A 58 11.45 1.93 18.54
N GLY A 59 10.17 1.94 18.92
CA GLY A 59 9.05 2.19 18.02
C GLY A 59 9.18 3.54 17.30
N ASP A 60 9.42 4.61 18.05
CA ASP A 60 9.62 5.95 17.52
C ASP A 60 10.79 5.99 16.52
N ALA A 61 11.92 5.37 16.89
CA ALA A 61 13.11 5.31 16.02
C ALA A 61 12.89 4.52 14.73
N LEU A 62 11.99 3.53 14.75
CA LEU A 62 11.62 2.71 13.61
C LEU A 62 10.43 3.30 12.82
N GLY A 63 9.70 4.27 13.38
CA GLY A 63 8.48 4.82 12.81
C GLY A 63 7.31 3.82 12.82
N VAL A 64 7.18 3.04 13.91
CA VAL A 64 6.10 2.07 14.10
C VAL A 64 5.52 2.14 15.50
N SER A 65 4.26 1.77 15.67
CA SER A 65 3.60 1.77 16.97
C SER A 65 4.12 0.65 17.89
N VAL A 66 3.96 0.83 19.19
CA VAL A 66 4.24 -0.22 20.19
C VAL A 66 3.39 -1.46 19.92
N THR A 67 2.13 -1.29 19.51
CA THR A 67 1.25 -2.40 19.15
C THR A 67 1.79 -3.21 17.98
N THR A 68 2.37 -2.55 16.96
CA THR A 68 3.05 -3.21 15.84
C THR A 68 4.28 -4.02 16.32
N LEU A 69 5.05 -3.50 17.26
CA LEU A 69 6.21 -4.20 17.83
C LEU A 69 5.81 -5.39 18.70
N LEU A 70 4.68 -5.34 19.37
CA LEU A 70 4.18 -6.40 20.25
C LEU A 70 3.22 -7.37 19.55
N ASP A 71 2.91 -7.15 18.29
CA ASP A 71 1.99 -8.01 17.53
C ASP A 71 2.51 -9.45 17.45
N TYR A 72 1.77 -10.38 18.05
CA TYR A 72 2.12 -11.79 18.14
C TYR A 72 1.28 -12.69 17.23
N GLU A 73 0.40 -12.12 16.41
CA GLU A 73 -0.40 -12.91 15.49
C GLU A 73 0.52 -13.71 14.54
N ARG A 74 0.39 -15.02 14.61
CA ARG A 74 1.15 -15.96 13.79
C ARG A 74 0.38 -16.27 12.52
N GLY A 75 0.97 -15.94 11.39
CA GLY A 75 0.45 -16.31 10.08
C GLY A 75 0.29 -15.13 9.14
N PRO A 76 0.03 -15.40 7.87
CA PRO A 76 -0.23 -14.34 6.89
C PRO A 76 -1.52 -13.62 7.28
N LYS A 77 -1.46 -12.29 7.40
CA LYS A 77 -2.66 -11.46 7.58
C LYS A 77 -3.43 -11.45 6.27
N VAL A 78 -4.46 -12.29 6.19
CA VAL A 78 -5.39 -12.29 5.06
C VAL A 78 -6.61 -11.46 5.43
N ARG A 79 -6.86 -10.39 4.66
CA ARG A 79 -8.08 -9.61 4.73
C ARG A 79 -8.92 -9.87 3.49
N VAL A 80 -10.05 -10.53 3.68
CA VAL A 80 -11.07 -10.67 2.63
C VAL A 80 -11.97 -9.46 2.69
N VAL A 81 -12.08 -8.73 1.58
CA VAL A 81 -13.00 -7.60 1.43
C VAL A 81 -14.18 -8.07 0.59
N PRO A 82 -15.37 -8.21 1.19
CA PRO A 82 -16.57 -8.61 0.45
C PRO A 82 -16.95 -7.57 -0.60
N ALA A 83 -17.57 -8.00 -1.70
CA ALA A 83 -17.91 -7.13 -2.84
C ALA A 83 -18.83 -5.95 -2.45
N GLU A 84 -19.70 -6.14 -1.47
CA GLU A 84 -20.60 -5.10 -0.93
C GLU A 84 -19.88 -4.02 -0.11
N ARG A 85 -18.62 -4.23 0.25
CA ARG A 85 -17.76 -3.23 0.89
C ARG A 85 -16.93 -2.42 -0.10
N ALA A 86 -16.98 -2.74 -1.39
CA ALA A 86 -16.35 -1.92 -2.41
C ALA A 86 -16.97 -0.52 -2.43
N VAL A 87 -16.15 0.51 -2.34
CA VAL A 87 -16.60 1.90 -2.26
C VAL A 87 -16.66 2.50 -3.65
N ARG A 88 -17.87 2.84 -4.11
CA ARG A 88 -18.04 3.59 -5.37
C ARG A 88 -17.79 5.06 -5.11
N LEU A 89 -16.76 5.63 -5.74
CA LEU A 89 -16.38 7.03 -5.58
C LEU A 89 -16.92 7.91 -6.69
N TRP A 90 -17.12 7.37 -7.88
CA TRP A 90 -17.64 8.08 -9.03
C TRP A 90 -18.59 7.21 -9.85
N HIS A 91 -19.60 7.81 -10.46
CA HIS A 91 -20.50 7.15 -11.40
C HIS A 91 -21.23 8.18 -12.27
N THR A 92 -21.72 7.73 -13.44
CA THR A 92 -22.56 8.50 -14.36
C THR A 92 -23.95 7.87 -14.49
N GLU A 93 -24.92 8.64 -15.00
CA GLU A 93 -26.27 8.11 -15.31
C GLU A 93 -26.20 7.07 -16.43
N ALA A 94 -25.23 7.15 -17.33
CA ALA A 94 -25.01 6.18 -18.39
C ALA A 94 -24.53 4.81 -17.88
N GLY A 95 -24.08 4.71 -16.61
CA GLY A 95 -23.65 3.46 -15.99
C GLY A 95 -22.14 3.28 -15.89
N SER A 96 -21.34 4.31 -16.18
CA SER A 96 -19.93 4.33 -15.86
C SER A 96 -19.71 4.45 -14.36
N TYR A 97 -18.63 3.85 -13.86
CA TYR A 97 -18.25 3.94 -12.45
C TYR A 97 -16.79 3.61 -12.22
N ASN A 98 -16.30 4.03 -11.07
CA ASN A 98 -15.13 3.42 -10.44
C ASN A 98 -15.46 2.95 -9.01
N ARG A 99 -14.79 1.90 -8.57
CA ARG A 99 -14.92 1.35 -7.22
C ARG A 99 -13.56 0.99 -6.65
N LEU A 100 -13.30 1.43 -5.43
CA LEU A 100 -12.18 0.91 -4.66
C LEU A 100 -12.56 -0.46 -4.09
N LEU A 101 -11.88 -1.50 -4.53
CA LEU A 101 -12.11 -2.89 -4.12
C LEU A 101 -11.41 -3.21 -2.81
N ALA A 102 -10.15 -2.83 -2.72
CA ALA A 102 -9.31 -3.06 -1.56
C ALA A 102 -8.12 -2.10 -1.57
N GLY A 103 -7.56 -1.84 -0.41
CA GLY A 103 -6.31 -1.10 -0.26
C GLY A 103 -5.53 -1.58 0.95
N THR A 104 -4.22 -1.36 0.95
CA THR A 104 -3.35 -1.53 2.11
C THR A 104 -3.29 -0.24 2.92
N GLU A 105 -2.82 -0.33 4.17
CA GLU A 105 -2.58 0.83 5.00
C GLU A 105 -1.18 1.43 4.76
N ALA A 106 -0.99 2.68 5.25
CA ALA A 106 0.33 3.32 5.25
C ALA A 106 1.44 2.37 5.75
N PRO A 107 2.73 2.57 5.37
CA PRO A 107 3.28 3.83 4.88
C PRO A 107 3.26 4.03 3.37
N GLY A 108 2.92 3.06 2.56
CA GLY A 108 2.80 3.18 1.11
C GLY A 108 1.56 2.43 0.65
N PRO A 109 0.37 3.06 0.61
CA PRO A 109 -0.84 2.37 0.23
C PRO A 109 -0.74 1.82 -1.19
N LEU A 110 -1.20 0.57 -1.34
CA LEU A 110 -1.46 -0.07 -2.62
C LEU A 110 -2.97 -0.25 -2.71
N GLU A 111 -3.57 0.25 -3.76
CA GLU A 111 -5.01 0.23 -3.97
C GLU A 111 -5.36 -0.61 -5.18
N MET A 112 -6.48 -1.30 -5.11
CA MET A 112 -7.06 -2.06 -6.23
C MET A 112 -8.43 -1.49 -6.56
N TRP A 113 -8.62 -1.16 -7.82
CA TRP A 113 -9.81 -0.52 -8.35
C TRP A 113 -10.44 -1.34 -9.45
N ASP A 114 -11.75 -1.20 -9.61
CA ASP A 114 -12.58 -1.73 -10.69
C ASP A 114 -13.26 -0.55 -11.39
N TRP A 115 -13.18 -0.52 -12.71
CA TRP A 115 -13.68 0.55 -13.55
C TRP A 115 -14.54 0.03 -14.66
N ARG A 116 -15.60 0.77 -14.94
CA ARG A 116 -16.39 0.63 -16.15
C ARG A 116 -16.62 2.01 -16.76
N LEU A 117 -16.34 2.15 -18.05
CA LEU A 117 -16.68 3.34 -18.83
C LEU A 117 -17.62 2.94 -19.96
N MET A 118 -18.79 3.59 -20.00
CA MET A 118 -19.72 3.48 -21.11
C MET A 118 -19.20 4.23 -22.34
N PRO A 119 -19.64 3.89 -23.56
CA PRO A 119 -19.25 4.57 -24.79
C PRO A 119 -19.41 6.09 -24.66
N GLY A 120 -18.36 6.84 -25.03
CA GLY A 120 -18.30 8.30 -24.95
C GLY A 120 -17.97 8.88 -23.57
N ASP A 121 -17.99 8.08 -22.50
CA ASP A 121 -17.65 8.58 -21.17
C ASP A 121 -16.14 8.71 -20.98
N ARG A 122 -15.77 9.67 -20.14
CA ARG A 122 -14.37 9.97 -19.77
C ARG A 122 -14.26 10.38 -18.31
N SER A 123 -13.13 10.08 -17.71
CA SER A 123 -12.80 10.47 -16.35
C SER A 123 -11.41 11.12 -16.32
N PRO A 124 -11.32 12.44 -16.22
CA PRO A 124 -10.05 13.11 -16.00
C PRO A 124 -9.56 12.89 -14.57
N SER A 125 -8.26 12.77 -14.41
CA SER A 125 -7.58 12.66 -13.12
C SER A 125 -6.52 13.73 -12.98
N GLU A 126 -6.53 14.40 -11.84
CA GLU A 126 -5.47 15.31 -11.47
C GLU A 126 -4.18 14.56 -11.13
N PRO A 127 -3.00 15.20 -11.26
CA PRO A 127 -1.74 14.58 -10.88
C PRO A 127 -1.74 14.06 -9.44
N HIS A 128 -1.32 12.83 -9.27
CA HIS A 128 -1.09 12.24 -7.96
C HIS A 128 0.24 12.69 -7.32
N PRO A 129 0.50 12.38 -6.04
CA PRO A 129 1.80 12.63 -5.42
C PRO A 129 2.95 12.03 -6.23
N GLY A 130 4.10 12.73 -6.25
CA GLY A 130 5.28 12.27 -6.98
C GLY A 130 5.69 10.83 -6.63
N GLY A 131 6.00 10.02 -7.63
CA GLY A 131 6.33 8.60 -7.50
C GLY A 131 5.13 7.66 -7.43
N THR A 132 3.89 8.17 -7.55
CA THR A 132 2.72 7.32 -7.73
C THR A 132 2.77 6.64 -9.10
N VAL A 133 2.56 5.32 -9.10
CA VAL A 133 2.50 4.50 -10.31
C VAL A 133 1.14 3.85 -10.41
N GLU A 134 0.58 3.85 -11.60
CA GLU A 134 -0.64 3.12 -11.93
C GLU A 134 -0.37 1.99 -12.92
N LEU A 135 -1.04 0.87 -12.68
CA LEU A 135 -1.06 -0.32 -13.53
C LEU A 135 -2.50 -0.57 -13.92
N VAL A 136 -2.82 -0.53 -15.19
CA VAL A 136 -4.16 -0.83 -15.71
C VAL A 136 -4.14 -2.13 -16.51
N HIS A 137 -5.17 -2.95 -16.35
CA HIS A 137 -5.43 -4.13 -17.16
C HIS A 137 -6.86 -4.09 -17.70
N VAL A 138 -7.02 -3.99 -19.00
CA VAL A 138 -8.33 -3.93 -19.65
C VAL A 138 -8.89 -5.33 -19.81
N THR A 139 -10.05 -5.58 -19.23
CA THR A 139 -10.73 -6.89 -19.26
C THR A 139 -11.79 -6.99 -20.36
N ALA A 140 -12.36 -5.85 -20.80
CA ALA A 140 -13.31 -5.78 -21.88
C ALA A 140 -13.26 -4.42 -22.60
N GLY A 141 -13.59 -4.38 -23.88
CA GLY A 141 -13.57 -3.17 -24.69
C GLY A 141 -12.15 -2.66 -24.96
N GLU A 142 -11.99 -1.36 -25.09
CA GLU A 142 -10.71 -0.68 -25.31
C GLU A 142 -10.66 0.61 -24.48
N LEU A 143 -9.61 0.80 -23.74
CA LEU A 143 -9.31 2.05 -23.03
C LEU A 143 -8.54 2.99 -23.96
N THR A 144 -9.00 4.25 -24.07
CA THR A 144 -8.18 5.36 -24.54
C THR A 144 -7.61 6.06 -23.32
N LEU A 145 -6.32 5.87 -23.07
CA LEU A 145 -5.57 6.48 -21.96
C LEU A 145 -4.82 7.68 -22.52
N THR A 146 -5.08 8.88 -21.98
CA THR A 146 -4.29 10.09 -22.31
C THR A 146 -3.37 10.40 -21.15
N VAL A 147 -2.06 10.52 -21.38
CA VAL A 147 -1.06 10.91 -20.38
C VAL A 147 -0.22 12.03 -20.98
N ASP A 148 -0.11 13.16 -20.29
CA ASP A 148 0.62 14.35 -20.76
C ASP A 148 0.19 14.82 -22.18
N GLY A 149 -1.09 14.64 -22.50
CA GLY A 149 -1.67 15.01 -23.80
C GLY A 149 -1.49 13.98 -24.91
N GLU A 150 -0.73 12.91 -24.69
CA GLU A 150 -0.57 11.82 -25.66
C GLU A 150 -1.56 10.69 -25.41
N GLU A 151 -2.16 10.17 -26.50
CA GLU A 151 -3.16 9.12 -26.43
C GLU A 151 -2.55 7.74 -26.68
N TYR A 152 -2.94 6.79 -25.82
CA TYR A 152 -2.56 5.38 -25.89
C TYR A 152 -3.80 4.52 -25.93
N ARG A 153 -3.87 3.58 -26.88
CA ARG A 153 -4.98 2.59 -26.96
C ARG A 153 -4.55 1.30 -26.28
N VAL A 154 -5.36 0.88 -25.32
CA VAL A 154 -5.13 -0.35 -24.55
C VAL A 154 -6.34 -1.26 -24.79
N PRO A 155 -6.24 -2.24 -25.70
CA PRO A 155 -7.33 -3.16 -25.98
C PRO A 155 -7.53 -4.20 -24.88
N ALA A 156 -8.66 -4.89 -24.89
CA ALA A 156 -8.93 -5.99 -23.96
C ALA A 156 -7.80 -7.03 -23.97
N GLY A 157 -7.39 -7.46 -22.78
CA GLY A 157 -6.27 -8.36 -22.54
C GLY A 157 -4.90 -7.68 -22.46
N ALA A 158 -4.80 -6.40 -22.84
CA ALA A 158 -3.58 -5.61 -22.71
C ALA A 158 -3.51 -4.92 -21.35
N SER A 159 -2.28 -4.49 -20.99
CA SER A 159 -2.00 -3.71 -19.78
C SER A 159 -1.13 -2.52 -20.13
N ALA A 160 -1.27 -1.44 -19.34
CA ALA A 160 -0.39 -0.29 -19.38
C ALA A 160 0.09 0.05 -17.97
N SER A 161 1.26 0.70 -17.89
CA SER A 161 1.79 1.27 -16.64
C SER A 161 2.33 2.65 -16.91
N PHE A 162 2.12 3.58 -15.99
CA PHE A 162 2.62 4.95 -16.13
C PHE A 162 2.81 5.61 -14.77
N GLU A 163 3.65 6.65 -14.74
CA GLU A 163 3.78 7.54 -13.60
C GLU A 163 2.58 8.49 -13.56
N ALA A 164 1.78 8.39 -12.50
CA ALA A 164 0.50 9.10 -12.39
C ALA A 164 0.61 10.49 -11.72
N ASN A 165 1.83 11.02 -11.56
CA ASN A 165 2.10 12.40 -11.12
C ASN A 165 1.95 13.45 -12.23
N ILE A 166 1.34 13.06 -13.33
CA ILE A 166 1.08 13.87 -14.54
C ILE A 166 -0.43 13.85 -14.81
N PRO A 167 -1.05 14.92 -15.37
CA PRO A 167 -2.45 14.89 -15.75
C PRO A 167 -2.74 13.76 -16.73
N HIS A 168 -3.80 13.00 -16.44
CA HIS A 168 -4.17 11.87 -17.27
C HIS A 168 -5.69 11.71 -17.35
N VAL A 169 -6.16 11.01 -18.40
CA VAL A 169 -7.58 10.82 -18.66
C VAL A 169 -7.84 9.38 -19.09
N TYR A 170 -8.82 8.77 -18.50
CA TYR A 170 -9.38 7.49 -18.95
C TYR A 170 -10.62 7.77 -19.76
N ALA A 171 -10.69 7.26 -20.98
CA ALA A 171 -11.84 7.46 -21.86
C ALA A 171 -12.22 6.16 -22.58
N ASN A 172 -13.50 6.02 -22.86
CA ASN A 172 -14.00 5.00 -23.78
C ASN A 172 -14.45 5.70 -25.07
N THR A 173 -13.62 5.65 -26.09
CA THR A 173 -13.91 6.20 -27.42
C THR A 173 -14.51 5.15 -28.37
N GLY A 174 -14.70 3.91 -27.90
CA GLY A 174 -15.34 2.83 -28.64
C GLY A 174 -16.86 2.85 -28.52
N ASP A 175 -17.48 1.82 -29.06
CA ASP A 175 -18.94 1.62 -29.15
C ASP A 175 -19.49 0.57 -28.17
N VAL A 176 -18.61 -0.09 -27.41
CA VAL A 176 -18.97 -1.08 -26.38
C VAL A 176 -18.42 -0.63 -25.02
N PRO A 177 -19.03 -1.07 -23.90
CA PRO A 177 -18.49 -0.75 -22.59
C PRO A 177 -17.03 -1.22 -22.44
N MET A 178 -16.19 -0.37 -21.83
CA MET A 178 -14.83 -0.71 -21.43
C MET A 178 -14.82 -1.09 -19.96
N GLU A 179 -14.12 -2.16 -19.61
CA GLU A 179 -13.90 -2.60 -18.23
C GLU A 179 -12.42 -2.81 -17.99
N MET A 180 -11.95 -2.39 -16.81
CA MET A 180 -10.56 -2.57 -16.42
C MET A 180 -10.41 -2.74 -14.91
N VAL A 181 -9.35 -3.43 -14.50
CA VAL A 181 -8.85 -3.43 -13.13
C VAL A 181 -7.59 -2.56 -13.09
N MET A 182 -7.46 -1.78 -12.03
CA MET A 182 -6.31 -0.89 -11.84
C MET A 182 -5.69 -1.09 -10.47
N ALA A 183 -4.37 -1.08 -10.40
CA ALA A 183 -3.62 -0.99 -9.16
C ALA A 183 -2.91 0.37 -9.10
N VAL A 184 -3.02 1.05 -7.95
CA VAL A 184 -2.36 2.34 -7.68
C VAL A 184 -1.39 2.14 -6.53
N SER A 185 -0.11 2.43 -6.76
CA SER A 185 0.94 2.40 -5.74
C SER A 185 1.33 3.83 -5.40
N VAL A 186 1.03 4.25 -4.17
CA VAL A 186 1.41 5.57 -3.66
C VAL A 186 2.68 5.43 -2.82
N PRO A 187 3.74 6.21 -3.09
CA PRO A 187 4.95 6.15 -2.28
C PRO A 187 4.67 6.63 -0.85
N PRO A 188 5.40 6.11 0.15
CA PRO A 188 5.31 6.61 1.52
C PRO A 188 5.71 8.08 1.55
N VAL A 189 4.96 8.88 2.32
CA VAL A 189 5.31 10.28 2.61
C VAL A 189 6.65 10.28 3.37
N GLN A 190 7.63 11.00 2.84
CA GLN A 190 8.97 11.11 3.45
C GLN A 190 8.95 12.02 4.68
#